data_33d0298f3c01b503da25b9455c53471b
#
_entry.id   33d0298f3c01b503da25b9455c53471b
#
_cell.length_a   1.000
_cell.length_b   1.000
_cell.length_c   1.000
_cell.angle_alpha   90.00
_cell.angle_beta   90.00
_cell.angle_gamma   90.00
#
_symmetry.space_group_name_H-M   'P 1'
#
loop_
_entity.id
_entity.type
_entity.pdbx_description
1 polymer ?
#
loop_
_entity_poly.entity_id
_entity_poly.type
_entity_poly.pdbx_seq_one_letter_code
_entity_poly.pdbx_strand_id
1 'polypeptide(L)'
;MPSSRRQFLAVAAAGSAALAGCTGRGDTDASFSPGTDDATEWRFPDYDRWSAAYSRDAVAPRTGVTERWQVEIPGANGRPVVADGTAFVPAIDGLVALDLTTGDELWSFSPSDQSWACSPTVHERTAYAGFADDDGVWALDAETGDVRWSVETRGSVQAAIVPSHNGKRVYAGDDTGRVYVVGVADGAVERSYDAVGEVTALATDRITVVVGTNGGQVYELYDDGDAFYPLWRRRVAGGVQDLAIEDGGSVLVSVFGDHVYRLQNGSHAGTSRWRAAFTANDLLLAGSRVVGTNLSSTASIGLRDGEKRWSRSGGASCAPAAAGDTFYVGDEHEDDSEGGYLAAYPLGGSDGLFSDGPKPRWKRDIPGTPTGGLTVADGALLAVTRRSDAADRAYAFDPT
;
A
#
# COMPACT_ATOMS: atom_id res chain seq x y z
N MET A 1 -10.02 -22.80 45.62
CA MET A 1 -10.69 -21.50 45.89
C MET A 1 -10.25 -20.55 44.78
N PRO A 2 -11.14 -20.03 43.96
CA PRO A 2 -10.78 -19.19 42.86
C PRO A 2 -10.72 -17.73 43.31
N SER A 3 -9.59 -17.05 43.12
CA SER A 3 -9.45 -15.61 43.32
C SER A 3 -9.64 -14.86 42.00
N SER A 4 -10.63 -14.12 42.00
CA SER A 4 -11.25 -13.09 41.17
C SER A 4 -10.38 -12.32 40.17
N ARG A 5 -10.83 -12.34 38.92
CA ARG A 5 -10.63 -11.36 37.88
C ARG A 5 -11.32 -10.03 38.29
N ARG A 6 -10.64 -9.15 38.99
CA ARG A 6 -11.08 -7.74 39.20
C ARG A 6 -9.96 -6.98 39.87
N GLN A 7 -9.02 -6.43 39.10
CA GLN A 7 -8.17 -5.31 39.51
C GLN A 7 -7.31 -4.83 38.32
N PHE A 8 -7.93 -4.19 37.34
CA PHE A 8 -7.27 -3.25 36.44
C PHE A 8 -8.30 -2.27 35.89
N LEU A 9 -8.78 -1.43 36.76
CA LEU A 9 -9.53 -0.24 36.39
C LEU A 9 -9.54 0.71 37.58
N ALA A 10 -8.57 1.60 37.65
CA ALA A 10 -8.68 2.89 38.32
C ALA A 10 -7.35 3.65 38.29
N VAL A 11 -7.05 4.35 37.24
CA VAL A 11 -6.46 5.69 37.29
C VAL A 11 -7.07 6.46 36.13
N ALA A 12 -8.07 7.22 36.44
CA ALA A 12 -8.62 8.20 35.56
C ALA A 12 -9.12 9.38 36.35
N ALA A 13 -9.00 10.51 35.74
CA ALA A 13 -9.79 11.70 35.94
C ALA A 13 -9.42 12.62 37.09
N ALA A 14 -8.78 13.70 36.75
CA ALA A 14 -9.06 15.01 37.33
C ALA A 14 -8.91 16.07 36.24
N GLY A 15 -10.06 16.67 35.90
CA GLY A 15 -10.31 18.09 35.77
C GLY A 15 -10.02 18.73 34.42
N SER A 16 -11.02 19.14 33.67
CA SER A 16 -11.59 20.49 33.79
C SER A 16 -12.70 20.65 32.75
N ALA A 17 -13.87 20.92 33.19
CA ALA A 17 -14.98 21.37 32.38
C ALA A 17 -14.75 22.83 31.95
N ALA A 18 -14.78 23.05 30.64
CA ALA A 18 -15.06 24.35 30.07
C ALA A 18 -16.19 24.15 29.06
N LEU A 19 -17.39 24.58 29.50
CA LEU A 19 -18.55 24.81 28.64
C LEU A 19 -18.25 25.99 27.73
N ALA A 20 -18.22 25.79 26.45
CA ALA A 20 -18.54 26.81 25.48
C ALA A 20 -19.27 26.13 24.34
N GLY A 21 -20.57 26.42 24.26
CA GLY A 21 -21.37 26.05 23.13
C GLY A 21 -20.96 26.84 21.90
N CYS A 22 -21.25 26.23 20.75
CA CYS A 22 -21.85 26.87 19.58
C CYS A 22 -21.54 26.04 18.35
N THR A 23 -22.54 25.43 17.80
CA THR A 23 -22.89 25.45 16.37
C THR A 23 -21.79 25.90 15.43
N GLY A 24 -21.14 24.94 14.84
CA GLY A 24 -20.31 25.09 13.69
C GLY A 24 -19.97 23.69 13.21
N ARG A 25 -20.72 23.17 12.25
CA ARG A 25 -20.27 22.08 11.39
C ARG A 25 -19.12 22.64 10.55
N GLY A 26 -17.98 22.78 11.16
CA GLY A 26 -16.72 22.96 10.48
C GLY A 26 -16.03 21.61 10.54
N ASP A 27 -16.15 20.80 9.49
CA ASP A 27 -15.11 19.84 9.17
C ASP A 27 -13.84 20.67 9.05
N THR A 28 -12.99 20.62 10.05
CA THR A 28 -11.61 21.01 9.87
C THR A 28 -11.02 19.90 9.02
N ASP A 29 -11.20 20.03 7.71
CA ASP A 29 -10.42 19.27 6.75
C ASP A 29 -8.96 19.39 7.16
N ALA A 30 -8.30 18.24 7.35
CA ALA A 30 -6.88 18.26 7.62
C ALA A 30 -6.22 19.09 6.50
N SER A 31 -5.58 20.18 6.89
CA SER A 31 -4.87 20.99 5.93
C SER A 31 -3.66 20.18 5.45
N PHE A 32 -3.71 19.73 4.21
CA PHE A 32 -2.55 19.13 3.58
C PHE A 32 -1.54 20.22 3.25
N SER A 33 -0.29 19.98 3.59
CA SER A 33 0.82 20.88 3.31
C SER A 33 1.84 20.21 2.40
N PRO A 34 2.56 20.95 1.55
CA PRO A 34 3.69 20.41 0.82
C PRO A 34 4.68 19.75 1.78
N GLY A 35 5.25 18.63 1.38
CA GLY A 35 6.31 17.96 2.14
C GLY A 35 7.58 18.82 2.22
N THR A 36 8.41 18.55 3.20
CA THR A 36 9.66 19.27 3.47
C THR A 36 10.86 18.34 3.61
N ASP A 37 10.65 17.03 3.59
CA ASP A 37 11.68 16.00 3.66
C ASP A 37 11.90 15.37 2.29
N ASP A 38 13.10 15.55 1.73
CA ASP A 38 13.52 15.02 0.44
C ASP A 38 14.27 13.68 0.56
N ALA A 39 14.62 13.26 1.77
CA ALA A 39 15.26 11.98 2.05
C ALA A 39 14.26 10.83 2.29
N THR A 40 13.01 11.00 1.90
CA THR A 40 11.97 10.01 2.16
C THR A 40 12.16 8.76 1.30
N GLU A 41 12.15 7.62 1.96
CA GLU A 41 12.17 6.31 1.34
C GLU A 41 10.74 5.77 1.22
N TRP A 42 10.58 4.74 0.39
CA TRP A 42 9.33 4.02 0.19
C TRP A 42 9.59 2.52 0.29
N ARG A 43 9.79 2.02 1.50
CA ARG A 43 10.31 0.67 1.78
C ARG A 43 9.28 -0.45 1.64
N PHE A 44 8.00 -0.13 1.58
CA PHE A 44 6.89 -1.09 1.49
C PHE A 44 6.06 -0.79 0.25
N PRO A 45 5.34 -1.75 -0.31
CA PRO A 45 4.49 -1.51 -1.47
C PRO A 45 3.56 -0.30 -1.28
N ASP A 46 2.92 -0.16 -0.12
CA ASP A 46 2.03 0.95 0.21
C ASP A 46 2.63 1.90 1.24
N TYR A 47 3.91 2.23 1.07
CA TYR A 47 4.71 3.16 1.87
C TYR A 47 5.09 2.64 3.24
N ASP A 48 4.14 2.16 4.02
CA ASP A 48 4.35 1.73 5.40
C ASP A 48 3.63 0.40 5.71
N ARG A 49 3.86 -0.14 6.91
CA ARG A 49 3.22 -1.38 7.36
C ARG A 49 1.71 -1.28 7.56
N TRP A 50 1.15 -0.07 7.59
CA TRP A 50 -0.30 0.17 7.66
C TRP A 50 -0.95 0.21 6.29
N SER A 51 -0.16 0.11 5.21
CA SER A 51 -0.60 0.20 3.81
C SER A 51 -1.31 1.52 3.50
N ALA A 52 -0.73 2.65 3.94
CA ALA A 52 -1.34 3.96 3.78
C ALA A 52 -1.14 4.56 2.38
N ALA A 53 -0.15 4.11 1.62
CA ALA A 53 0.27 4.65 0.32
C ALA A 53 0.50 6.18 0.32
N TYR A 54 0.89 6.72 1.48
CA TYR A 54 1.03 8.14 1.73
C TYR A 54 2.23 8.48 2.60
N SER A 55 3.13 9.29 2.08
CA SER A 55 4.20 9.92 2.84
C SER A 55 3.85 11.37 3.17
N ARG A 56 3.59 11.66 4.43
CA ARG A 56 3.17 12.99 4.87
C ARG A 56 4.21 14.07 4.64
N ASP A 57 5.47 13.74 4.92
CA ASP A 57 6.55 14.70 5.00
C ASP A 57 7.43 14.71 3.74
N ALA A 58 7.21 13.77 2.80
CA ALA A 58 7.97 13.71 1.55
C ALA A 58 7.74 14.91 0.67
N VAL A 59 8.83 15.44 0.13
CA VAL A 59 8.80 16.32 -1.04
C VAL A 59 8.44 15.46 -2.27
N ALA A 60 7.63 16.01 -3.14
CA ALA A 60 7.15 15.30 -4.32
C ALA A 60 7.04 16.25 -5.51
N PRO A 61 7.07 15.76 -6.75
CA PRO A 61 6.87 16.56 -7.94
C PRO A 61 5.49 17.23 -7.95
N ARG A 62 5.43 18.49 -7.52
CA ARG A 62 4.18 19.21 -7.29
C ARG A 62 3.73 20.05 -8.49
N THR A 63 4.68 20.62 -9.23
CA THR A 63 4.44 21.58 -10.30
C THR A 63 4.66 21.02 -11.69
N GLY A 64 5.41 19.94 -11.81
CA GLY A 64 5.75 19.24 -13.04
C GLY A 64 6.82 18.22 -12.80
N VAL A 65 7.17 17.46 -13.84
CA VAL A 65 8.21 16.45 -13.79
C VAL A 65 9.14 16.51 -15.01
N THR A 66 10.43 16.25 -14.78
CA THR A 66 11.40 15.94 -15.82
C THR A 66 11.92 14.52 -15.61
N GLU A 67 12.20 13.80 -16.69
CA GLU A 67 12.78 12.47 -16.61
C GLU A 67 14.19 12.53 -16.01
N ARG A 68 14.43 11.77 -14.94
CA ARG A 68 15.74 11.54 -14.36
C ARG A 68 16.45 10.43 -15.16
N TRP A 69 15.75 9.29 -15.31
CA TRP A 69 16.19 8.16 -16.09
C TRP A 69 15.01 7.29 -16.54
N GLN A 70 15.26 6.45 -17.54
CA GLN A 70 14.39 5.34 -17.96
C GLN A 70 15.25 4.12 -18.25
N VAL A 71 14.79 2.93 -17.84
CA VAL A 71 15.48 1.66 -18.00
C VAL A 71 14.52 0.60 -18.54
N GLU A 72 14.96 -0.19 -19.51
CA GLU A 72 14.19 -1.34 -20.01
C GLU A 72 14.28 -2.47 -19.00
N ILE A 73 13.13 -2.91 -18.49
CA ILE A 73 12.99 -4.04 -17.57
C ILE A 73 11.85 -4.91 -18.09
N PRO A 74 12.15 -6.01 -18.77
CA PRO A 74 11.13 -6.89 -19.33
C PRO A 74 10.14 -7.39 -18.27
N GLY A 75 8.84 -7.22 -18.56
CA GLY A 75 7.78 -7.62 -17.65
C GLY A 75 7.75 -6.87 -16.32
N ALA A 76 8.25 -5.61 -16.30
CA ALA A 76 8.11 -4.77 -15.10
C ALA A 76 6.65 -4.71 -14.67
N ASN A 77 6.35 -5.21 -13.48
CA ASN A 77 4.98 -5.31 -12.95
C ASN A 77 5.01 -5.27 -11.43
N GLY A 78 4.06 -4.56 -10.84
CA GLY A 78 4.07 -4.31 -9.40
C GLY A 78 4.72 -2.95 -9.07
N ARG A 79 4.58 -2.56 -7.81
CA ARG A 79 5.07 -1.27 -7.33
C ARG A 79 6.57 -1.35 -7.02
N PRO A 80 7.41 -0.48 -7.59
CA PRO A 80 8.78 -0.31 -7.12
C PRO A 80 8.82 0.16 -5.68
N VAL A 81 9.80 -0.27 -4.90
CA VAL A 81 10.08 0.30 -3.58
C VAL A 81 11.47 0.90 -3.55
N VAL A 82 11.70 1.83 -2.63
CA VAL A 82 12.97 2.57 -2.53
C VAL A 82 13.50 2.49 -1.11
N ALA A 83 14.75 2.09 -0.98
CA ALA A 83 15.48 2.06 0.29
C ALA A 83 16.97 2.31 0.06
N ASP A 84 17.60 3.09 0.93
CA ASP A 84 19.04 3.32 0.95
C ASP A 84 19.64 3.72 -0.43
N GLY A 85 18.90 4.56 -1.20
CA GLY A 85 19.34 5.00 -2.55
C GLY A 85 19.18 3.95 -3.66
N THR A 86 18.49 2.86 -3.41
CA THR A 86 18.23 1.77 -4.36
C THR A 86 16.74 1.67 -4.65
N ALA A 87 16.38 1.58 -5.94
CA ALA A 87 15.04 1.26 -6.40
C ALA A 87 14.95 -0.23 -6.72
N PHE A 88 14.03 -0.95 -6.06
CA PHE A 88 13.78 -2.38 -6.27
C PHE A 88 12.54 -2.51 -7.14
N VAL A 89 12.71 -3.02 -8.35
CA VAL A 89 11.66 -3.12 -9.37
C VAL A 89 11.29 -4.57 -9.59
N PRO A 90 10.03 -4.98 -9.30
CA PRO A 90 9.58 -6.34 -9.61
C PRO A 90 9.36 -6.51 -11.11
N ALA A 91 9.77 -7.66 -11.64
CA ALA A 91 9.73 -7.98 -13.05
C ALA A 91 9.33 -9.45 -13.29
N ILE A 92 9.10 -9.82 -14.56
CA ILE A 92 8.78 -11.20 -14.94
C ILE A 92 9.93 -12.17 -14.64
N ASP A 93 11.17 -11.67 -14.75
CA ASP A 93 12.36 -12.48 -14.52
C ASP A 93 12.95 -12.24 -13.11
N GLY A 94 12.10 -11.83 -12.16
CA GLY A 94 12.50 -11.68 -10.77
C GLY A 94 12.48 -10.26 -10.23
N LEU A 95 13.46 -9.90 -9.42
CA LEU A 95 13.62 -8.60 -8.78
C LEU A 95 14.90 -7.92 -9.29
N VAL A 96 14.77 -6.67 -9.74
CA VAL A 96 15.89 -5.86 -10.23
C VAL A 96 16.14 -4.69 -9.29
N ALA A 97 17.38 -4.50 -8.86
CA ALA A 97 17.81 -3.35 -8.07
C ALA A 97 18.56 -2.35 -8.94
N LEU A 98 18.12 -1.10 -8.90
CA LEU A 98 18.70 0.01 -9.67
C LEU A 98 19.23 1.08 -8.71
N ASP A 99 20.34 1.70 -9.08
CA ASP A 99 20.76 2.97 -8.45
C ASP A 99 19.68 4.04 -8.68
N LEU A 100 19.14 4.61 -7.60
CA LEU A 100 18.03 5.57 -7.67
C LEU A 100 18.41 6.85 -8.42
N THR A 101 19.70 7.22 -8.44
CA THR A 101 20.18 8.45 -9.07
C THR A 101 20.40 8.29 -10.57
N THR A 102 21.00 7.16 -10.98
CA THR A 102 21.44 6.93 -12.36
C THR A 102 20.54 6.00 -13.16
N GLY A 103 19.81 5.09 -12.48
CA GLY A 103 19.09 4.00 -13.12
C GLY A 103 19.97 2.81 -13.51
N ASP A 104 21.24 2.82 -13.14
CA ASP A 104 22.14 1.69 -13.44
C ASP A 104 21.71 0.46 -12.62
N GLU A 105 21.73 -0.72 -13.25
CA GLU A 105 21.47 -1.97 -12.57
C GLU A 105 22.61 -2.27 -11.59
N LEU A 106 22.26 -2.45 -10.32
CA LEU A 106 23.18 -2.86 -9.26
C LEU A 106 23.25 -4.39 -9.17
N TRP A 107 22.09 -5.03 -9.22
CA TRP A 107 21.95 -6.47 -9.24
C TRP A 107 20.55 -6.87 -9.72
N SER A 108 20.40 -8.13 -10.12
CA SER A 108 19.12 -8.77 -10.38
C SER A 108 19.09 -10.16 -9.79
N PHE A 109 17.92 -10.62 -9.37
CA PHE A 109 17.70 -11.93 -8.79
C PHE A 109 16.44 -12.57 -9.36
N SER A 110 16.55 -13.83 -9.76
CA SER A 110 15.44 -14.69 -10.15
C SER A 110 15.60 -16.08 -9.52
N PRO A 111 14.59 -16.63 -8.85
CA PRO A 111 14.66 -18.01 -8.35
C PRO A 111 14.61 -19.04 -9.48
N SER A 112 13.92 -18.75 -10.58
CA SER A 112 13.81 -19.57 -11.78
C SER A 112 13.55 -18.71 -13.02
N ASP A 113 13.58 -19.31 -14.21
CA ASP A 113 13.23 -18.62 -15.46
C ASP A 113 11.74 -18.23 -15.43
N GLN A 114 11.43 -16.95 -15.73
CA GLN A 114 10.07 -16.39 -15.78
C GLN A 114 9.31 -16.44 -14.44
N SER A 115 9.94 -16.06 -13.36
CA SER A 115 9.36 -16.01 -12.03
C SER A 115 8.92 -14.59 -11.68
N TRP A 116 7.65 -14.31 -11.77
CA TRP A 116 7.07 -12.99 -11.50
C TRP A 116 7.20 -12.62 -10.01
N ALA A 117 7.96 -11.57 -9.74
CA ALA A 117 8.07 -11.05 -8.39
C ALA A 117 6.80 -10.27 -7.98
N CYS A 118 6.34 -10.46 -6.75
CA CYS A 118 5.41 -9.53 -6.11
C CYS A 118 6.11 -8.20 -5.79
N SER A 119 5.33 -7.17 -5.43
CA SER A 119 5.93 -5.91 -4.95
C SER A 119 6.76 -6.18 -3.70
N PRO A 120 8.07 -5.85 -3.72
CA PRO A 120 8.98 -6.21 -2.64
C PRO A 120 8.77 -5.33 -1.40
N THR A 121 9.30 -5.79 -0.28
CA THR A 121 9.41 -5.03 0.97
C THR A 121 10.87 -4.99 1.39
N VAL A 122 11.37 -3.81 1.74
CA VAL A 122 12.74 -3.68 2.27
C VAL A 122 12.70 -3.31 3.76
N HIS A 123 13.31 -4.17 4.58
CA HIS A 123 13.42 -3.95 6.02
C HIS A 123 14.80 -4.35 6.50
N GLU A 124 15.49 -3.48 7.24
CA GLU A 124 16.82 -3.71 7.81
C GLU A 124 17.83 -4.33 6.82
N ARG A 125 18.02 -3.71 5.64
CA ARG A 125 18.93 -4.19 4.58
C ARG A 125 18.58 -5.56 4.00
N THR A 126 17.33 -5.98 4.13
CA THR A 126 16.83 -7.21 3.52
C THR A 126 15.65 -6.86 2.62
N ALA A 127 15.73 -7.27 1.36
CA ALA A 127 14.62 -7.23 0.43
C ALA A 127 13.87 -8.57 0.50
N TYR A 128 12.58 -8.51 0.79
CA TYR A 128 11.68 -9.67 0.84
C TYR A 128 10.81 -9.67 -0.40
N ALA A 129 10.73 -10.81 -1.09
CA ALA A 129 9.86 -11.00 -2.23
C ALA A 129 9.23 -12.39 -2.22
N GLY A 130 7.98 -12.48 -2.68
CA GLY A 130 7.34 -13.71 -3.12
C GLY A 130 7.36 -13.77 -4.64
N PHE A 131 7.14 -14.96 -5.20
CA PHE A 131 7.12 -15.15 -6.64
C PHE A 131 5.89 -15.98 -7.04
N ALA A 132 5.30 -15.64 -8.19
CA ALA A 132 4.05 -16.25 -8.61
C ALA A 132 4.20 -17.72 -9.03
N ASP A 133 5.34 -18.09 -9.61
CA ASP A 133 5.59 -19.42 -10.16
C ASP A 133 6.54 -20.25 -9.30
N ASP A 134 7.12 -19.65 -8.27
CA ASP A 134 7.99 -20.31 -7.29
C ASP A 134 7.38 -20.14 -5.90
N ASP A 135 6.78 -21.19 -5.38
CA ASP A 135 6.12 -21.18 -4.10
C ASP A 135 7.13 -20.90 -2.98
N GLY A 136 7.16 -19.65 -2.50
CA GLY A 136 8.09 -19.29 -1.45
C GLY A 136 8.19 -17.82 -1.09
N VAL A 137 8.88 -17.59 0.01
CA VAL A 137 9.34 -16.28 0.48
C VAL A 137 10.87 -16.26 0.40
N TRP A 138 11.39 -15.25 -0.24
CA TRP A 138 12.83 -15.03 -0.42
C TRP A 138 13.27 -13.79 0.33
N ALA A 139 14.36 -13.89 1.06
CA ALA A 139 15.04 -12.79 1.70
C ALA A 139 16.41 -12.62 1.06
N LEU A 140 16.60 -11.45 0.47
CA LEU A 140 17.83 -11.10 -0.26
C LEU A 140 18.56 -10.00 0.51
N ASP A 141 19.89 -10.04 0.46
CA ASP A 141 20.67 -8.88 0.86
C ASP A 141 20.34 -7.70 -0.06
N ALA A 142 19.86 -6.58 0.49
CA ALA A 142 19.39 -5.45 -0.29
C ALA A 142 20.51 -4.75 -1.07
N GLU A 143 21.79 -4.89 -0.65
CA GLU A 143 22.93 -4.28 -1.29
C GLU A 143 23.50 -5.14 -2.43
N THR A 144 23.50 -6.49 -2.26
CA THR A 144 24.18 -7.41 -3.20
C THR A 144 23.26 -8.32 -3.99
N GLY A 145 21.98 -8.49 -3.57
CA GLY A 145 21.07 -9.46 -4.16
C GLY A 145 21.29 -10.90 -3.70
N ASP A 146 22.28 -11.16 -2.85
CA ASP A 146 22.58 -12.50 -2.37
C ASP A 146 21.44 -13.05 -1.51
N VAL A 147 21.09 -14.32 -1.71
CA VAL A 147 20.07 -14.99 -0.92
C VAL A 147 20.56 -15.16 0.52
N ARG A 148 19.87 -14.55 1.46
CA ARG A 148 20.08 -14.76 2.90
C ARG A 148 19.40 -16.05 3.37
N TRP A 149 18.16 -16.21 2.95
CA TRP A 149 17.37 -17.42 3.15
C TRP A 149 16.17 -17.45 2.21
N SER A 150 15.59 -18.61 2.03
CA SER A 150 14.30 -18.80 1.41
C SER A 150 13.51 -19.85 2.17
N VAL A 151 12.18 -19.79 2.07
CA VAL A 151 11.27 -20.73 2.70
C VAL A 151 10.15 -21.10 1.73
N GLU A 152 9.91 -22.42 1.57
CA GLU A 152 8.81 -22.91 0.76
C GLU A 152 7.46 -22.62 1.40
N THR A 153 6.49 -22.23 0.59
CA THR A 153 5.09 -22.05 0.94
C THR A 153 4.23 -23.14 0.29
N ARG A 154 2.94 -23.18 0.57
CA ARG A 154 2.04 -24.16 -0.07
C ARG A 154 1.56 -23.72 -1.44
N GLY A 155 1.69 -22.47 -1.76
CA GLY A 155 1.30 -21.84 -2.99
C GLY A 155 2.01 -20.51 -3.18
N SER A 156 1.71 -19.85 -4.27
CA SER A 156 2.36 -18.60 -4.70
C SER A 156 2.11 -17.45 -3.72
N VAL A 157 3.15 -16.69 -3.38
CA VAL A 157 3.06 -15.50 -2.54
C VAL A 157 3.03 -14.27 -3.44
N GLN A 158 1.84 -13.69 -3.61
CA GLN A 158 1.62 -12.51 -4.46
C GLN A 158 1.28 -11.24 -3.65
N ALA A 159 0.71 -11.41 -2.44
CA ALA A 159 0.49 -10.29 -1.54
C ALA A 159 1.81 -9.73 -0.99
N ALA A 160 1.80 -8.47 -0.61
CA ALA A 160 2.95 -7.83 0.04
C ALA A 160 3.39 -8.60 1.29
N ILE A 161 4.70 -8.76 1.45
CA ILE A 161 5.28 -9.31 2.67
C ILE A 161 5.49 -8.16 3.65
N VAL A 162 4.92 -8.26 4.85
CA VAL A 162 4.94 -7.16 5.82
C VAL A 162 5.71 -7.54 7.09
N PRO A 163 6.61 -6.68 7.60
CA PRO A 163 7.35 -6.97 8.82
C PRO A 163 6.50 -6.72 10.06
N SER A 164 6.79 -7.49 11.11
CA SER A 164 6.26 -7.26 12.45
C SER A 164 6.76 -5.91 13.00
N HIS A 165 6.04 -5.36 13.98
CA HIS A 165 6.40 -4.08 14.59
C HIS A 165 7.82 -4.05 15.18
N ASN A 166 8.29 -5.16 15.71
CA ASN A 166 9.63 -5.26 16.31
C ASN A 166 10.72 -5.72 15.31
N GLY A 167 10.37 -5.89 14.02
CA GLY A 167 11.29 -6.29 12.96
C GLY A 167 11.84 -7.71 13.04
N LYS A 168 11.39 -8.53 13.99
CA LYS A 168 11.93 -9.89 14.19
C LYS A 168 11.30 -10.94 13.29
N ARG A 169 10.16 -10.64 12.70
CA ARG A 169 9.37 -11.52 11.84
C ARG A 169 8.88 -10.78 10.61
N VAL A 170 8.55 -11.52 9.60
CA VAL A 170 7.74 -11.08 8.46
C VAL A 170 6.51 -11.97 8.35
N TYR A 171 5.45 -11.40 7.82
CA TYR A 171 4.21 -12.10 7.50
C TYR A 171 4.05 -12.18 6.00
N ALA A 172 3.73 -13.35 5.50
CA ALA A 172 3.45 -13.62 4.11
C ALA A 172 2.14 -14.39 4.00
N GLY A 173 1.43 -14.23 2.91
CA GLY A 173 0.21 -14.96 2.62
C GLY A 173 0.25 -15.54 1.21
N ASP A 174 -0.17 -16.80 1.06
CA ASP A 174 -0.19 -17.47 -0.22
C ASP A 174 -1.61 -17.58 -0.84
N ASP A 175 -1.67 -18.02 -2.07
CA ASP A 175 -2.91 -18.22 -2.83
C ASP A 175 -3.79 -19.38 -2.31
N THR A 176 -3.23 -20.26 -1.49
CA THR A 176 -4.02 -21.30 -0.77
C THR A 176 -4.73 -20.76 0.47
N GLY A 177 -4.43 -19.49 0.85
CA GLY A 177 -4.99 -18.83 2.03
C GLY A 177 -4.17 -18.99 3.28
N ARG A 178 -2.97 -19.56 3.20
CA ARG A 178 -2.13 -19.70 4.37
C ARG A 178 -1.34 -18.44 4.65
N VAL A 179 -1.40 -17.98 5.89
CA VAL A 179 -0.61 -16.87 6.43
C VAL A 179 0.53 -17.43 7.25
N TYR A 180 1.73 -17.04 6.94
CA TYR A 180 2.97 -17.49 7.57
C TYR A 180 3.55 -16.40 8.48
N VAL A 181 4.09 -16.84 9.61
CA VAL A 181 4.95 -16.04 10.49
C VAL A 181 6.36 -16.58 10.33
N VAL A 182 7.23 -15.80 9.71
CA VAL A 182 8.60 -16.22 9.34
C VAL A 182 9.61 -15.41 10.12
N GLY A 183 10.56 -16.08 10.75
CA GLY A 183 11.68 -15.45 11.48
C GLY A 183 12.63 -14.75 10.52
N VAL A 184 12.94 -13.48 10.76
CA VAL A 184 13.84 -12.68 9.92
C VAL A 184 15.27 -13.23 9.92
N ALA A 185 15.70 -13.82 11.02
CA ALA A 185 17.10 -14.25 11.20
C ALA A 185 17.49 -15.47 10.34
N ASP A 186 16.56 -16.38 10.13
CA ASP A 186 16.87 -17.70 9.55
C ASP A 186 15.80 -18.24 8.57
N GLY A 187 14.71 -17.48 8.33
CA GLY A 187 13.63 -17.93 7.48
C GLY A 187 12.75 -19.02 8.08
N ALA A 188 12.88 -19.34 9.35
CA ALA A 188 12.09 -20.39 9.97
C ALA A 188 10.59 -20.00 10.04
N VAL A 189 9.72 -20.89 9.55
CA VAL A 189 8.27 -20.73 9.76
C VAL A 189 7.96 -21.05 11.22
N GLU A 190 7.78 -20.01 12.01
CA GLU A 190 7.48 -20.15 13.43
C GLU A 190 6.03 -20.57 13.67
N ARG A 191 5.11 -20.01 12.92
CA ARG A 191 3.66 -20.24 13.03
C ARG A 191 2.95 -20.02 11.69
N SER A 192 1.71 -20.46 11.61
CA SER A 192 0.86 -20.17 10.47
C SER A 192 -0.61 -20.21 10.84
N TYR A 193 -1.46 -19.62 9.98
CA TYR A 193 -2.90 -19.63 10.09
C TYR A 193 -3.52 -19.89 8.71
N ASP A 194 -4.51 -20.78 8.61
CA ASP A 194 -5.22 -21.06 7.36
C ASP A 194 -6.48 -20.16 7.28
N ALA A 195 -6.40 -19.09 6.49
CA ALA A 195 -7.52 -18.24 6.14
C ALA A 195 -8.38 -18.87 5.03
N VAL A 196 -9.55 -18.33 4.77
CA VAL A 196 -10.43 -18.83 3.70
C VAL A 196 -10.31 -17.95 2.46
N GLY A 197 -9.79 -18.51 1.38
CA GLY A 197 -9.50 -17.86 0.11
C GLY A 197 -8.06 -17.36 0.05
N GLU A 198 -7.57 -17.10 -1.15
CA GLU A 198 -6.26 -16.55 -1.44
C GLU A 198 -6.02 -15.25 -0.65
N VAL A 199 -4.85 -15.09 -0.08
CA VAL A 199 -4.46 -13.86 0.60
C VAL A 199 -4.09 -12.80 -0.44
N THR A 200 -4.84 -11.71 -0.46
CA THR A 200 -4.66 -10.62 -1.43
C THR A 200 -4.05 -9.36 -0.82
N ALA A 201 -4.20 -9.15 0.48
CA ALA A 201 -3.69 -7.97 1.15
C ALA A 201 -3.30 -8.24 2.60
N LEU A 202 -2.21 -7.64 3.04
CA LEU A 202 -1.68 -7.74 4.40
C LEU A 202 -1.25 -6.36 4.90
N ALA A 203 -1.56 -6.06 6.16
CA ALA A 203 -1.00 -4.91 6.88
C ALA A 203 -0.79 -5.27 8.35
N THR A 204 0.09 -4.54 9.05
CA THR A 204 0.40 -4.85 10.45
C THR A 204 0.29 -3.63 11.34
N ASP A 205 -0.21 -3.84 12.56
CA ASP A 205 -0.15 -2.86 13.65
C ASP A 205 0.27 -3.55 14.94
N ARG A 206 1.38 -3.08 15.55
CA ARG A 206 1.93 -3.58 16.83
C ARG A 206 2.04 -5.12 16.90
N ILE A 207 1.02 -5.77 17.42
CA ILE A 207 0.92 -7.22 17.66
C ILE A 207 -0.20 -7.87 16.86
N THR A 208 -0.69 -7.21 15.84
CA THR A 208 -1.74 -7.73 14.98
C THR A 208 -1.36 -7.68 13.50
N VAL A 209 -1.89 -8.62 12.75
CA VAL A 209 -1.82 -8.68 11.29
C VAL A 209 -3.24 -8.66 10.75
N VAL A 210 -3.54 -7.72 9.88
CA VAL A 210 -4.80 -7.69 9.14
C VAL A 210 -4.60 -8.40 7.82
N VAL A 211 -5.51 -9.31 7.50
CA VAL A 211 -5.47 -10.17 6.32
C VAL A 211 -6.75 -9.99 5.53
N GLY A 212 -6.62 -9.62 4.27
CA GLY A 212 -7.70 -9.62 3.28
C GLY A 212 -7.58 -10.81 2.34
N THR A 213 -8.71 -11.41 1.93
CA THR A 213 -8.70 -12.52 0.97
C THR A 213 -9.65 -12.30 -0.21
N ASN A 214 -9.33 -12.93 -1.36
CA ASN A 214 -10.23 -12.95 -2.52
C ASN A 214 -11.58 -13.65 -2.23
N GLY A 215 -11.62 -14.52 -1.19
CA GLY A 215 -12.83 -15.14 -0.68
C GLY A 215 -13.75 -14.21 0.11
N GLY A 216 -13.42 -12.91 0.17
CA GLY A 216 -14.19 -11.89 0.89
C GLY A 216 -14.11 -12.02 2.40
N GLN A 217 -12.98 -12.47 2.92
CA GLN A 217 -12.75 -12.52 4.35
C GLN A 217 -11.73 -11.47 4.76
N VAL A 218 -11.99 -10.82 5.89
CA VAL A 218 -11.04 -9.94 6.57
C VAL A 218 -10.81 -10.52 7.96
N TYR A 219 -9.57 -10.71 8.33
CA TYR A 219 -9.16 -11.19 9.65
C TYR A 219 -8.27 -10.15 10.31
N GLU A 220 -8.35 -10.03 11.63
CA GLU A 220 -7.27 -9.50 12.43
C GLU A 220 -6.71 -10.65 13.26
N LEU A 221 -5.45 -11.00 12.99
CA LEU A 221 -4.72 -12.06 13.67
C LEU A 221 -3.83 -11.45 14.73
N TYR A 222 -3.85 -12.03 15.93
CA TYR A 222 -2.99 -11.65 17.04
C TYR A 222 -1.67 -12.41 16.99
N ASP A 223 -0.55 -11.70 17.13
CA ASP A 223 0.79 -12.29 17.27
C ASP A 223 1.59 -11.57 18.35
N ASP A 224 1.71 -12.17 19.52
CA ASP A 224 2.59 -11.68 20.60
C ASP A 224 3.94 -12.41 20.66
N GLY A 225 4.18 -13.30 19.72
CA GLY A 225 5.38 -14.13 19.67
C GLY A 225 5.21 -15.55 20.17
N ASP A 226 4.20 -15.83 20.99
CA ASP A 226 3.90 -17.16 21.50
C ASP A 226 2.64 -17.76 20.85
N ALA A 227 1.69 -16.93 20.46
CA ALA A 227 0.41 -17.33 19.90
C ALA A 227 0.10 -16.59 18.60
N PHE A 228 -0.59 -17.27 17.66
CA PHE A 228 -1.06 -16.72 16.40
C PHE A 228 -2.48 -17.22 16.11
N TYR A 229 -3.48 -16.33 16.32
CA TYR A 229 -4.89 -16.69 16.19
C TYR A 229 -5.76 -15.46 15.86
N PRO A 230 -6.97 -15.66 15.28
CA PRO A 230 -7.86 -14.56 14.95
C PRO A 230 -8.48 -13.94 16.20
N LEU A 231 -8.36 -12.60 16.30
CA LEU A 231 -9.13 -11.79 17.24
C LEU A 231 -10.57 -11.62 16.75
N TRP A 232 -10.72 -11.37 15.47
CA TRP A 232 -12.02 -11.31 14.79
C TRP A 232 -11.89 -11.70 13.31
N ARG A 233 -13.03 -12.03 12.74
CA ARG A 233 -13.21 -12.31 11.33
C ARG A 233 -14.47 -11.59 10.83
N ARG A 234 -14.37 -10.98 9.66
CA ARG A 234 -15.50 -10.35 8.97
C ARG A 234 -15.61 -10.89 7.54
N ARG A 235 -16.84 -11.21 7.13
CA ARG A 235 -17.14 -11.47 5.72
C ARG A 235 -17.67 -10.19 5.07
N VAL A 236 -17.12 -9.83 3.90
CA VAL A 236 -17.56 -8.78 3.00
C VAL A 236 -18.19 -9.37 1.73
N ALA A 237 -18.80 -8.54 0.88
CA ALA A 237 -19.64 -9.04 -0.20
C ALA A 237 -18.85 -9.57 -1.42
N GLY A 238 -17.59 -9.19 -1.59
CA GLY A 238 -16.71 -9.60 -2.69
C GLY A 238 -15.27 -9.80 -2.21
N GLY A 239 -14.37 -10.15 -3.11
CA GLY A 239 -12.95 -10.29 -2.80
C GLY A 239 -12.35 -8.97 -2.31
N VAL A 240 -11.49 -9.07 -1.28
CA VAL A 240 -10.72 -7.92 -0.82
C VAL A 240 -9.67 -7.59 -1.88
N GLN A 241 -9.63 -6.32 -2.30
CA GLN A 241 -8.64 -5.83 -3.27
C GLN A 241 -7.46 -5.20 -2.56
N ASP A 242 -7.78 -4.39 -1.57
CA ASP A 242 -6.78 -3.64 -0.82
C ASP A 242 -7.27 -3.35 0.59
N LEU A 243 -6.35 -3.07 1.52
CA LEU A 243 -6.66 -2.70 2.88
C LEU A 243 -5.63 -1.71 3.44
N ALA A 244 -6.08 -0.86 4.37
CA ALA A 244 -5.19 0.02 5.13
C ALA A 244 -5.63 0.09 6.59
N ILE A 245 -4.68 0.25 7.50
CA ILE A 245 -4.96 0.43 8.93
C ILE A 245 -4.83 1.92 9.27
N GLU A 246 -5.84 2.51 9.88
CA GLU A 246 -5.78 3.89 10.36
C GLU A 246 -5.15 4.00 11.76
N ASP A 247 -4.70 5.19 12.12
CA ASP A 247 -4.29 5.51 13.49
C ASP A 247 -5.47 5.28 14.45
N GLY A 248 -5.33 4.30 15.35
CA GLY A 248 -6.42 3.81 16.20
C GLY A 248 -6.90 2.40 15.83
N GLY A 249 -6.32 1.80 14.79
CA GLY A 249 -6.45 0.37 14.46
C GLY A 249 -7.75 -0.03 13.76
N SER A 250 -8.61 0.92 13.31
CA SER A 250 -9.69 0.56 12.39
C SER A 250 -9.14 0.26 11.01
N VAL A 251 -9.80 -0.64 10.28
CA VAL A 251 -9.34 -1.15 8.99
C VAL A 251 -10.22 -0.59 7.87
N LEU A 252 -9.60 0.03 6.89
CA LEU A 252 -10.21 0.34 5.61
C LEU A 252 -10.06 -0.88 4.70
N VAL A 253 -11.10 -1.22 3.96
CA VAL A 253 -11.11 -2.38 3.07
C VAL A 253 -11.79 -1.99 1.76
N SER A 254 -11.11 -2.14 0.64
CA SER A 254 -11.73 -2.09 -0.66
C SER A 254 -12.19 -3.49 -1.07
N VAL A 255 -13.36 -3.56 -1.69
CA VAL A 255 -14.00 -4.83 -2.03
C VAL A 255 -14.40 -4.84 -3.50
N PHE A 256 -13.96 -5.86 -4.21
CA PHE A 256 -14.27 -6.02 -5.65
C PHE A 256 -15.77 -5.99 -5.93
N GLY A 257 -16.17 -5.11 -6.82
CA GLY A 257 -17.58 -4.98 -7.24
C GLY A 257 -18.51 -4.44 -6.15
N ASP A 258 -18.01 -4.02 -5.00
CA ASP A 258 -18.83 -3.51 -3.89
C ASP A 258 -18.27 -2.16 -3.39
N HIS A 259 -18.15 -1.98 -2.12
CA HIS A 259 -17.93 -0.69 -1.46
C HIS A 259 -16.54 -0.64 -0.79
N VAL A 260 -16.12 0.56 -0.42
CA VAL A 260 -15.08 0.75 0.59
C VAL A 260 -15.72 0.70 1.97
N TYR A 261 -15.17 -0.12 2.84
CA TYR A 261 -15.61 -0.30 4.23
C TYR A 261 -14.61 0.31 5.20
N ARG A 262 -15.11 0.83 6.30
CA ARG A 262 -14.32 1.06 7.51
C ARG A 262 -14.79 0.12 8.60
N LEU A 263 -13.96 -0.85 8.95
CA LEU A 263 -14.20 -1.81 10.02
C LEU A 263 -13.61 -1.28 11.31
N GLN A 264 -14.39 -1.36 12.39
CA GLN A 264 -14.01 -0.84 13.70
C GLN A 264 -13.03 -1.76 14.42
N ASN A 265 -12.24 -1.19 15.30
CA ASN A 265 -11.43 -1.89 16.29
C ASN A 265 -12.09 -1.84 17.69
N GLY A 266 -11.46 -2.46 18.70
CA GLY A 266 -11.87 -2.45 20.10
C GLY A 266 -13.17 -3.20 20.38
N SER A 267 -14.09 -2.62 21.13
CA SER A 267 -15.32 -3.30 21.58
C SER A 267 -16.30 -3.65 20.45
N HIS A 268 -16.13 -3.07 19.27
CA HIS A 268 -16.93 -3.31 18.06
C HIS A 268 -16.11 -3.88 16.91
N ALA A 269 -14.98 -4.51 17.23
CA ALA A 269 -14.02 -5.02 16.26
C ALA A 269 -14.69 -5.85 15.14
N GLY A 270 -14.27 -5.60 13.90
CA GLY A 270 -14.79 -6.25 12.69
C GLY A 270 -16.18 -5.78 12.27
N THR A 271 -16.87 -4.90 13.02
CA THR A 271 -18.16 -4.34 12.58
C THR A 271 -17.93 -3.10 11.69
N SER A 272 -18.77 -2.93 10.68
CA SER A 272 -18.66 -1.77 9.80
C SER A 272 -19.14 -0.51 10.52
N ARG A 273 -18.30 0.53 10.59
CA ARG A 273 -18.70 1.85 11.01
C ARG A 273 -19.45 2.60 9.93
N TRP A 274 -18.92 2.53 8.72
CA TRP A 274 -19.57 3.04 7.52
C TRP A 274 -19.17 2.20 6.30
N ARG A 275 -19.92 2.38 5.23
CA ARG A 275 -19.72 1.80 3.91
C ARG A 275 -19.94 2.89 2.88
N ALA A 276 -18.92 3.25 2.15
CA ALA A 276 -18.99 4.28 1.12
C ALA A 276 -19.40 3.66 -0.21
N ALA A 277 -20.39 4.25 -0.88
CA ALA A 277 -20.88 3.80 -2.19
C ALA A 277 -19.89 4.18 -3.30
N PHE A 278 -18.72 3.57 -3.25
CA PHE A 278 -17.64 3.71 -4.24
C PHE A 278 -16.85 2.42 -4.29
N THR A 279 -16.65 1.88 -5.48
CA THR A 279 -15.81 0.71 -5.71
C THR A 279 -14.38 1.18 -5.98
N ALA A 280 -13.43 0.71 -5.21
CA ALA A 280 -12.00 0.98 -5.40
C ALA A 280 -11.25 -0.33 -5.66
N ASN A 281 -10.20 -0.27 -6.47
CA ASN A 281 -9.20 -1.33 -6.54
C ASN A 281 -8.13 -1.05 -5.48
N ASP A 282 -7.65 0.20 -5.43
CA ASP A 282 -6.58 0.63 -4.54
C ASP A 282 -7.05 1.74 -3.63
N LEU A 283 -6.48 1.81 -2.44
CA LEU A 283 -6.73 2.80 -1.41
C LEU A 283 -5.47 3.62 -1.13
N LEU A 284 -5.70 4.87 -0.77
CA LEU A 284 -4.69 5.77 -0.23
C LEU A 284 -5.28 6.44 1.01
N LEU A 285 -4.60 6.31 2.13
CA LEU A 285 -5.03 6.89 3.41
C LEU A 285 -4.15 8.08 3.78
N ALA A 286 -4.67 9.29 3.59
CA ALA A 286 -3.95 10.52 3.91
C ALA A 286 -4.73 11.32 4.97
N GLY A 287 -4.24 11.31 6.19
CA GLY A 287 -4.84 12.04 7.31
C GLY A 287 -6.32 11.70 7.51
N SER A 288 -7.21 12.66 7.26
CA SER A 288 -8.67 12.48 7.37
C SER A 288 -9.36 12.03 6.08
N ARG A 289 -8.60 11.71 5.04
CA ARG A 289 -9.08 11.35 3.70
C ARG A 289 -8.71 9.93 3.32
N VAL A 290 -9.64 9.26 2.67
CA VAL A 290 -9.40 8.06 1.89
C VAL A 290 -9.58 8.44 0.42
N VAL A 291 -8.58 8.20 -0.40
CA VAL A 291 -8.71 8.31 -1.86
C VAL A 291 -8.74 6.90 -2.40
N GLY A 292 -9.80 6.56 -3.11
CA GLY A 292 -9.93 5.29 -3.80
C GLY A 292 -9.82 5.49 -5.30
N THR A 293 -9.17 4.56 -5.99
CA THR A 293 -9.05 4.53 -7.44
C THR A 293 -9.60 3.21 -8.01
N ASN A 294 -10.17 3.29 -9.19
CA ASN A 294 -10.46 2.15 -10.05
C ASN A 294 -10.20 2.53 -11.51
N LEU A 295 -10.42 1.62 -12.46
CA LEU A 295 -10.13 1.84 -13.89
C LEU A 295 -10.91 2.99 -14.53
N SER A 296 -11.97 3.50 -13.92
CA SER A 296 -12.85 4.51 -14.55
C SER A 296 -13.00 5.80 -13.75
N SER A 297 -12.65 5.78 -12.47
CA SER A 297 -12.90 6.92 -11.58
C SER A 297 -11.98 6.95 -10.37
N THR A 298 -11.83 8.14 -9.82
CA THR A 298 -11.15 8.40 -8.55
C THR A 298 -12.11 9.14 -7.63
N ALA A 299 -12.18 8.77 -6.35
CA ALA A 299 -13.01 9.46 -5.38
C ALA A 299 -12.27 9.68 -4.05
N SER A 300 -12.59 10.80 -3.39
CA SER A 300 -12.17 11.04 -2.01
C SER A 300 -13.35 10.88 -1.06
N ILE A 301 -13.11 10.17 0.01
CA ILE A 301 -14.06 9.81 1.05
C ILE A 301 -13.55 10.35 2.38
N GLY A 302 -14.42 10.91 3.19
CA GLY A 302 -14.08 11.31 4.54
C GLY A 302 -13.85 10.10 5.44
N LEU A 303 -12.69 10.01 6.07
CA LEU A 303 -12.33 8.88 6.95
C LEU A 303 -13.32 8.71 8.11
N ARG A 304 -13.84 9.80 8.65
CA ARG A 304 -14.71 9.80 9.83
C ARG A 304 -16.12 9.26 9.54
N ASP A 305 -16.71 9.66 8.43
CA ASP A 305 -18.14 9.48 8.13
C ASP A 305 -18.44 8.62 6.89
N GLY A 306 -17.44 8.36 6.05
CA GLY A 306 -17.60 7.62 4.79
C GLY A 306 -18.30 8.42 3.70
N GLU A 307 -18.51 9.72 3.89
CA GLU A 307 -19.15 10.57 2.90
C GLU A 307 -18.16 10.94 1.79
N LYS A 308 -18.65 10.89 0.56
CA LYS A 308 -17.86 11.29 -0.61
C LYS A 308 -17.64 12.81 -0.58
N ARG A 309 -16.37 13.23 -0.62
CA ARG A 309 -15.98 14.65 -0.67
C ARG A 309 -15.96 15.17 -2.10
N TRP A 310 -15.40 14.38 -2.99
CA TRP A 310 -15.37 14.64 -4.42
C TRP A 310 -15.23 13.32 -5.19
N SER A 311 -15.56 13.35 -6.47
CA SER A 311 -15.19 12.29 -7.41
C SER A 311 -14.87 12.90 -8.77
N ARG A 312 -14.02 12.24 -9.53
CA ARG A 312 -13.68 12.60 -10.91
C ARG A 312 -13.78 11.39 -11.81
N SER A 313 -14.10 11.63 -13.07
CA SER A 313 -13.90 10.68 -14.15
C SER A 313 -12.39 10.55 -14.43
N GLY A 314 -11.99 9.44 -15.01
CA GLY A 314 -10.59 9.01 -15.18
C GLY A 314 -10.11 8.27 -13.96
N GLY A 315 -9.67 7.07 -14.21
CA GLY A 315 -9.24 6.09 -13.22
C GLY A 315 -7.77 6.12 -12.96
N ALA A 316 -7.27 4.94 -12.66
CA ALA A 316 -5.87 4.61 -12.58
C ALA A 316 -5.69 3.15 -13.01
N SER A 317 -4.74 2.91 -13.88
CA SER A 317 -4.32 1.56 -14.30
C SER A 317 -3.27 0.96 -13.35
N CYS A 318 -2.77 1.76 -12.41
CA CYS A 318 -1.82 1.36 -11.38
C CYS A 318 -2.19 1.95 -10.02
N ALA A 319 -1.69 1.34 -8.95
CA ALA A 319 -1.95 1.80 -7.59
C ALA A 319 -1.39 3.23 -7.36
N PRO A 320 -2.18 4.14 -6.76
CA PRO A 320 -1.79 5.53 -6.55
C PRO A 320 -0.74 5.66 -5.44
N ALA A 321 -0.03 6.79 -5.44
CA ALA A 321 0.84 7.21 -4.35
C ALA A 321 0.53 8.64 -3.94
N ALA A 322 0.84 9.01 -2.71
CA ALA A 322 0.75 10.40 -2.31
C ALA A 322 1.92 10.85 -1.42
N ALA A 323 2.24 12.13 -1.54
CA ALA A 323 3.24 12.77 -0.70
C ALA A 323 2.84 14.22 -0.41
N GLY A 324 3.02 14.64 0.84
CA GLY A 324 2.64 15.98 1.28
C GLY A 324 1.16 16.29 0.96
N ASP A 325 0.93 17.28 0.10
CA ASP A 325 -0.41 17.72 -0.33
C ASP A 325 -0.84 17.21 -1.72
N THR A 326 -0.10 16.24 -2.27
CA THR A 326 -0.26 15.80 -3.66
C THR A 326 -0.47 14.30 -3.74
N PHE A 327 -1.41 13.84 -4.55
CA PHE A 327 -1.50 12.43 -4.95
C PHE A 327 -1.27 12.27 -6.45
N TYR A 328 -0.77 11.10 -6.83
CA TYR A 328 -0.37 10.74 -8.18
C TYR A 328 -1.17 9.55 -8.66
N VAL A 329 -1.56 9.59 -9.92
CA VAL A 329 -2.16 8.48 -10.64
C VAL A 329 -1.45 8.26 -11.96
N GLY A 330 -1.40 7.01 -12.40
CA GLY A 330 -1.03 6.63 -13.75
C GLY A 330 -2.20 5.94 -14.41
N ASP A 331 -2.45 6.25 -15.69
CA ASP A 331 -3.55 5.64 -16.43
C ASP A 331 -3.21 5.54 -17.92
N GLU A 332 -3.96 4.72 -18.65
CA GLU A 332 -3.87 4.63 -20.10
C GLU A 332 -4.63 5.78 -20.77
N HIS A 333 -4.36 6.00 -22.04
CA HIS A 333 -5.15 6.95 -22.84
C HIS A 333 -6.50 6.35 -23.22
N GLU A 334 -7.57 7.15 -23.13
CA GLU A 334 -8.94 6.72 -23.47
C GLU A 334 -9.17 6.54 -24.99
N ASP A 335 -8.27 7.03 -25.85
CA ASP A 335 -8.47 7.18 -27.29
C ASP A 335 -7.78 6.11 -28.15
N ASP A 336 -7.54 4.91 -27.60
CA ASP A 336 -6.80 3.81 -28.25
C ASP A 336 -5.39 4.21 -28.73
N SER A 337 -4.85 5.36 -28.30
CA SER A 337 -3.46 5.72 -28.57
C SER A 337 -2.54 4.86 -27.70
N GLU A 338 -1.45 4.37 -28.30
CA GLU A 338 -0.44 3.63 -27.55
C GLU A 338 0.20 4.53 -26.47
N GLY A 339 0.19 4.07 -25.24
CA GLY A 339 0.80 4.78 -24.13
C GLY A 339 -0.18 5.15 -23.01
N GLY A 340 0.33 5.88 -22.07
CA GLY A 340 -0.43 6.34 -20.91
C GLY A 340 0.08 7.69 -20.41
N TYR A 341 -0.34 8.05 -19.25
CA TYR A 341 0.06 9.28 -18.61
C TYR A 341 0.24 9.14 -17.11
N LEU A 342 1.04 10.03 -16.55
CA LEU A 342 1.12 10.31 -15.12
C LEU A 342 0.47 11.66 -14.84
N ALA A 343 -0.25 11.77 -13.73
CA ALA A 343 -0.86 13.03 -13.33
C ALA A 343 -0.80 13.23 -11.82
N ALA A 344 -0.65 14.48 -11.42
CA ALA A 344 -0.65 14.91 -10.01
C ALA A 344 -1.87 15.74 -9.69
N TYR A 345 -2.45 15.52 -8.52
CA TYR A 345 -3.65 16.20 -8.04
C TYR A 345 -3.48 16.68 -6.61
N PRO A 346 -4.16 17.77 -6.20
CA PRO A 346 -4.19 18.18 -4.80
C PRO A 346 -5.03 17.22 -3.96
N LEU A 347 -4.48 16.71 -2.84
CA LEU A 347 -5.18 15.84 -1.88
C LEU A 347 -6.42 16.50 -1.29
N GLY A 348 -6.36 17.80 -1.01
CA GLY A 348 -7.49 18.57 -0.48
C GLY A 348 -8.69 18.69 -1.41
N GLY A 349 -8.51 18.35 -2.69
CA GLY A 349 -9.54 18.55 -3.71
C GLY A 349 -9.58 19.99 -4.23
N SER A 350 -10.68 20.36 -4.90
CA SER A 350 -10.95 21.74 -5.32
C SER A 350 -11.96 22.38 -4.37
N ASP A 351 -11.71 23.63 -3.96
CA ASP A 351 -12.64 24.43 -3.17
C ASP A 351 -13.88 24.77 -3.99
N GLY A 352 -14.94 23.96 -3.90
CA GLY A 352 -16.21 24.26 -4.56
C GLY A 352 -17.31 23.26 -4.26
N LEU A 353 -18.49 23.75 -3.90
CA LEU A 353 -19.71 22.99 -3.56
C LEU A 353 -20.24 22.08 -4.69
N PHE A 354 -19.70 22.16 -5.91
CA PHE A 354 -20.13 21.43 -7.12
C PHE A 354 -18.95 20.99 -7.99
N SER A 355 -17.81 20.63 -7.42
CA SER A 355 -16.65 20.29 -8.24
C SER A 355 -16.66 18.83 -8.69
N ASP A 356 -16.40 18.63 -9.99
CA ASP A 356 -16.15 17.34 -10.63
C ASP A 356 -14.79 16.73 -10.18
N GLY A 357 -14.39 16.97 -8.93
CA GLY A 357 -13.11 16.58 -8.36
C GLY A 357 -11.98 17.58 -8.64
N PRO A 358 -10.76 17.30 -8.13
CA PRO A 358 -9.62 18.19 -8.34
C PRO A 358 -9.15 18.20 -9.78
N LYS A 359 -8.74 19.39 -10.26
CA LYS A 359 -8.01 19.50 -11.51
C LYS A 359 -6.57 19.06 -11.33
N PRO A 360 -5.94 18.46 -12.35
CA PRO A 360 -4.54 18.09 -12.27
C PRO A 360 -3.66 19.34 -12.08
N ARG A 361 -2.65 19.21 -11.23
CA ARG A 361 -1.54 20.17 -11.14
C ARG A 361 -0.68 20.10 -12.38
N TRP A 362 -0.43 18.87 -12.85
CA TRP A 362 0.22 18.58 -14.11
C TRP A 362 -0.25 17.20 -14.63
N LYS A 363 -0.07 16.99 -15.92
CA LYS A 363 -0.21 15.72 -16.62
C LYS A 363 0.98 15.56 -17.58
N ARG A 364 1.57 14.37 -17.63
CA ARG A 364 2.68 14.02 -18.51
C ARG A 364 2.39 12.70 -19.20
N ASP A 365 2.42 12.71 -20.52
CA ASP A 365 2.32 11.50 -21.32
C ASP A 365 3.63 10.71 -21.24
N ILE A 366 3.50 9.38 -21.18
CA ILE A 366 4.61 8.43 -21.13
C ILE A 366 4.37 7.26 -22.08
N PRO A 367 5.43 6.66 -22.65
CA PRO A 367 5.30 5.46 -23.46
C PRO A 367 4.86 4.27 -22.60
N GLY A 368 3.81 3.56 -23.06
CA GLY A 368 3.25 2.40 -22.39
C GLY A 368 2.26 2.73 -21.28
N THR A 369 1.46 1.76 -20.89
CA THR A 369 0.45 1.87 -19.83
C THR A 369 1.11 1.75 -18.47
N PRO A 370 0.96 2.71 -17.55
CA PRO A 370 1.40 2.57 -16.16
C PRO A 370 0.80 1.33 -15.52
N THR A 371 1.60 0.55 -14.81
CA THR A 371 1.19 -0.70 -14.17
C THR A 371 1.77 -0.82 -12.75
N GLY A 372 1.31 -1.80 -11.98
CA GLY A 372 1.76 -2.02 -10.60
C GLY A 372 1.38 -0.88 -9.67
N GLY A 373 2.28 0.05 -9.45
CA GLY A 373 2.01 1.20 -8.60
C GLY A 373 3.07 2.30 -8.70
N LEU A 374 2.68 3.50 -8.26
CA LEU A 374 3.55 4.65 -8.20
C LEU A 374 4.27 4.74 -6.86
N THR A 375 5.48 5.27 -6.86
CA THR A 375 6.30 5.45 -5.66
C THR A 375 6.87 6.85 -5.63
N VAL A 376 6.91 7.47 -4.46
CA VAL A 376 7.53 8.78 -4.25
C VAL A 376 8.66 8.64 -3.24
N ALA A 377 9.88 8.85 -3.68
CA ALA A 377 11.06 8.78 -2.83
C ALA A 377 12.16 9.72 -3.33
N ASP A 378 12.97 10.26 -2.44
CA ASP A 378 14.08 11.17 -2.77
C ASP A 378 13.64 12.30 -3.72
N GLY A 379 12.47 12.89 -3.44
CA GLY A 379 11.86 13.92 -4.28
C GLY A 379 11.33 13.45 -5.64
N ALA A 380 11.67 12.25 -6.08
CA ALA A 380 11.29 11.71 -7.38
C ALA A 380 9.97 10.93 -7.35
N LEU A 381 9.33 10.84 -8.53
CA LEU A 381 8.21 9.93 -8.80
C LEU A 381 8.73 8.76 -9.64
N LEU A 382 8.55 7.53 -9.15
CA LEU A 382 8.87 6.30 -9.88
C LEU A 382 7.59 5.68 -10.44
N ALA A 383 7.70 5.13 -11.65
CA ALA A 383 6.63 4.41 -12.32
C ALA A 383 7.21 3.26 -13.17
N VAL A 384 6.42 2.21 -13.36
CA VAL A 384 6.68 1.18 -14.36
C VAL A 384 5.58 1.20 -15.42
N THR A 385 5.93 0.88 -16.66
CA THR A 385 4.97 0.84 -17.75
C THR A 385 5.07 -0.47 -18.51
N ARG A 386 3.91 -1.00 -18.90
CA ARG A 386 3.79 -2.11 -19.84
C ARG A 386 3.63 -1.59 -21.25
N ARG A 387 4.32 -2.24 -22.21
CA ARG A 387 4.25 -1.91 -23.63
C ARG A 387 3.89 -3.14 -24.44
N SER A 388 3.06 -2.93 -25.46
CA SER A 388 2.63 -4.02 -26.35
C SER A 388 3.63 -4.33 -27.46
N ASP A 389 4.42 -3.34 -27.85
CA ASP A 389 5.30 -3.35 -29.04
C ASP A 389 6.79 -3.25 -28.76
N ALA A 390 7.17 -3.07 -27.49
CA ALA A 390 8.54 -2.86 -27.05
C ALA A 390 8.74 -3.38 -25.62
N ALA A 391 9.98 -3.36 -25.13
CA ALA A 391 10.28 -3.72 -23.74
C ALA A 391 9.59 -2.77 -22.75
N ASP A 392 9.08 -3.35 -21.68
CA ASP A 392 8.55 -2.61 -20.53
C ASP A 392 9.63 -1.76 -19.88
N ARG A 393 9.27 -0.71 -19.17
CA ARG A 393 10.21 0.25 -18.63
C ARG A 393 9.91 0.67 -17.21
N ALA A 394 10.98 0.91 -16.46
CA ALA A 394 10.96 1.68 -15.22
C ALA A 394 11.44 3.10 -15.51
N TYR A 395 10.85 4.05 -14.78
CA TYR A 395 11.14 5.49 -14.87
C TYR A 395 11.35 6.08 -13.49
N ALA A 396 12.23 7.08 -13.41
CA ALA A 396 12.22 8.05 -12.33
C ALA A 396 12.10 9.47 -12.91
N PHE A 397 11.33 10.29 -12.23
CA PHE A 397 11.05 11.68 -12.62
C PHE A 397 11.36 12.62 -11.49
N ASP A 398 12.19 13.64 -11.75
CA ASP A 398 12.48 14.74 -10.86
C ASP A 398 11.40 15.83 -10.91
N PRO A 399 11.21 16.62 -9.84
CA PRO A 399 10.43 17.84 -9.87
C PRO A 399 11.01 18.86 -10.87
N THR A 400 10.10 19.64 -11.52
CA THR A 400 10.48 20.81 -12.32
C THR A 400 10.32 22.10 -11.54
#